data_f162ace79208e714e1b708d32da05b0d
#
_entry.id   f162ace79208e714e1b708d32da05b0d
#
_cell.length_a   1.000
_cell.length_b   1.000
_cell.length_c   1.000
_cell.angle_alpha   90.00
_cell.angle_beta   90.00
_cell.angle_gamma   90.00
#
_symmetry.space_group_name_H-M   'P 1'
#
loop_
_entity.id
_entity.type
_entity.pdbx_description
1 polymer ?
#
loop_
_entity_poly.entity_id
_entity_poly.type
_entity_poly.pdbx_seq_one_letter_code
_entity_poly.pdbx_strand_id
1 'polypeptide(L)'
;MKALIFAAGLGTRLKPLTDTRPKALVEANGKPLLAHVLEKLTQSGYTEIVINVHHFGEQIIDYVANHPIEGVTIRISDERTALLDTGGGIRQAGPLFTPDGTPFLIHNVDIFSNLNLEDFYTQHPTTEGATLLVSERKTSRYLLFNPSDNRLVGWTNIQTGEVKSPYPNLRVEDCQMYAFAGIHLFSQSLLTYMDEWPSRFSIIDFYLSVANKVPIIGVPKADLQLIDVGKPETLAQIPKSGIS
;
A
#
# COMPACT_ATOMS: atom_id res chain seq x y z
N MET A 1 13.56 -5.68 8.53
CA MET A 1 12.28 -5.96 7.83
C MET A 1 12.31 -5.37 6.43
N LYS A 2 11.35 -5.74 5.57
CA LYS A 2 11.28 -5.35 4.14
C LYS A 2 10.05 -4.48 3.87
N ALA A 3 10.17 -3.47 2.99
CA ALA A 3 9.04 -2.63 2.58
C ALA A 3 9.10 -2.23 1.11
N LEU A 4 7.92 -2.17 0.46
CA LEU A 4 7.69 -1.56 -0.84
C LEU A 4 6.96 -0.22 -0.63
N ILE A 5 7.52 0.87 -1.14
CA ILE A 5 6.85 2.17 -1.16
C ILE A 5 6.25 2.37 -2.55
N PHE A 6 4.93 2.55 -2.62
CA PHE A 6 4.26 2.94 -3.87
C PHE A 6 4.41 4.44 -4.13
N ALA A 7 5.29 4.77 -5.09
CA ALA A 7 5.60 6.13 -5.51
C ALA A 7 5.35 6.40 -7.03
N ALA A 8 4.86 5.40 -7.77
CA ALA A 8 4.60 5.48 -9.22
C ALA A 8 3.33 6.28 -9.60
N GLY A 9 2.59 6.82 -8.63
CA GLY A 9 1.32 7.52 -8.87
C GLY A 9 1.50 8.83 -9.63
N LEU A 10 0.58 9.14 -10.57
CA LEU A 10 0.60 10.34 -11.40
C LEU A 10 0.35 11.65 -10.64
N GLY A 11 -0.23 11.59 -9.44
CA GLY A 11 -0.46 12.75 -8.58
C GLY A 11 -1.44 13.81 -9.14
N THR A 12 -2.29 13.47 -10.09
CA THR A 12 -3.15 14.43 -10.85
C THR A 12 -4.04 15.30 -9.97
N ARG A 13 -4.44 14.81 -8.79
CA ARG A 13 -5.28 15.56 -7.84
C ARG A 13 -4.50 16.62 -7.04
N LEU A 14 -3.16 16.57 -7.05
CA LEU A 14 -2.28 17.54 -6.39
C LEU A 14 -1.77 18.65 -7.31
N LYS A 15 -2.25 18.72 -8.55
CA LYS A 15 -1.92 19.85 -9.44
C LYS A 15 -2.31 21.19 -8.81
N PRO A 16 -1.48 22.24 -8.98
CA PRO A 16 -0.32 22.33 -9.89
C PRO A 16 1.01 21.82 -9.27
N LEU A 17 1.05 21.37 -8.00
CA LEU A 17 2.27 20.95 -7.31
C LEU A 17 2.98 19.78 -8.02
N THR A 18 2.22 18.94 -8.73
CA THR A 18 2.73 17.78 -9.47
C THR A 18 2.91 18.01 -10.97
N ASP A 19 2.87 19.26 -11.44
CA ASP A 19 3.13 19.55 -12.85
C ASP A 19 4.61 19.44 -13.23
N THR A 20 5.53 19.58 -12.25
CA THR A 20 6.98 19.58 -12.48
C THR A 20 7.75 18.59 -11.60
N ARG A 21 7.06 17.87 -10.71
CA ARG A 21 7.67 16.89 -9.79
C ARG A 21 6.72 15.73 -9.50
N PRO A 22 7.25 14.54 -9.13
CA PRO A 22 6.41 13.42 -8.73
C PRO A 22 5.72 13.71 -7.40
N LYS A 23 4.56 13.12 -7.18
CA LYS A 23 3.83 13.24 -5.90
C LYS A 23 4.70 12.92 -4.69
N ALA A 24 5.55 11.91 -4.79
CA ALA A 24 6.46 11.48 -3.73
C ALA A 24 7.42 12.60 -3.24
N LEU A 25 7.73 13.56 -4.10
CA LEU A 25 8.60 14.70 -3.78
C LEU A 25 7.84 16.01 -3.50
N VAL A 26 6.52 15.98 -3.43
CA VAL A 26 5.74 17.09 -2.87
C VAL A 26 6.05 17.20 -1.38
N GLU A 27 6.25 18.43 -0.93
CA GLU A 27 6.64 18.67 0.46
C GLU A 27 5.44 18.87 1.39
N ALA A 28 5.54 18.30 2.56
CA ALA A 28 4.69 18.56 3.71
C ALA A 28 5.59 18.91 4.91
N ASN A 29 5.33 20.04 5.56
CA ASN A 29 6.16 20.55 6.66
C ASN A 29 7.65 20.68 6.31
N GLY A 30 7.98 21.08 5.06
CA GLY A 30 9.35 21.27 4.58
C GLY A 30 10.12 19.99 4.27
N LYS A 31 9.46 18.82 4.23
CA LYS A 31 10.07 17.53 3.92
C LYS A 31 9.23 16.80 2.86
N PRO A 32 9.84 16.17 1.83
CA PRO A 32 9.12 15.35 0.85
C PRO A 32 8.29 14.23 1.48
N LEU A 33 7.13 13.90 0.89
CA LEU A 33 6.28 12.79 1.36
C LEU A 33 7.09 11.48 1.45
N LEU A 34 7.95 11.22 0.48
CA LEU A 34 8.83 10.06 0.47
C LEU A 34 9.76 10.02 1.68
N ALA A 35 10.33 11.18 2.07
CA ALA A 35 11.23 11.25 3.21
C ALA A 35 10.51 10.94 4.54
N HIS A 36 9.27 11.38 4.70
CA HIS A 36 8.47 11.03 5.87
C HIS A 36 8.22 9.52 5.96
N VAL A 37 7.86 8.88 4.83
CA VAL A 37 7.62 7.44 4.81
C VAL A 37 8.90 6.65 5.05
N LEU A 38 10.03 7.05 4.44
CA LEU A 38 11.34 6.43 4.68
C LEU A 38 11.75 6.52 6.15
N GLU A 39 11.59 7.69 6.77
CA GLU A 39 11.90 7.89 8.19
C GLU A 39 11.04 6.98 9.08
N LYS A 40 9.72 6.92 8.86
CA LYS A 40 8.82 6.06 9.62
C LYS A 40 9.21 4.57 9.47
N LEU A 41 9.50 4.12 8.27
CA LEU A 41 9.92 2.73 8.00
C LEU A 41 11.24 2.40 8.70
N THR A 42 12.24 3.27 8.57
CA THR A 42 13.56 3.02 9.16
C THR A 42 13.54 3.04 10.69
N GLN A 43 12.79 3.96 11.29
CA GLN A 43 12.56 3.99 12.73
C GLN A 43 11.84 2.74 13.25
N SER A 44 11.02 2.10 12.40
CA SER A 44 10.34 0.82 12.70
C SER A 44 11.16 -0.40 12.29
N GLY A 45 12.48 -0.27 12.01
CA GLY A 45 13.39 -1.39 11.73
C GLY A 45 13.30 -1.98 10.32
N TYR A 46 12.76 -1.25 9.34
CA TYR A 46 12.79 -1.67 7.94
C TYR A 46 14.11 -1.25 7.31
N THR A 47 14.90 -2.24 6.86
CA THR A 47 16.26 -2.05 6.35
C THR A 47 16.43 -2.42 4.89
N GLU A 48 15.45 -3.09 4.29
CA GLU A 48 15.41 -3.43 2.87
C GLU A 48 14.16 -2.80 2.26
N ILE A 49 14.33 -1.77 1.44
CA ILE A 49 13.23 -0.95 0.90
C ILE A 49 13.30 -0.98 -0.63
N VAL A 50 12.17 -1.24 -1.27
CA VAL A 50 11.98 -1.06 -2.72
C VAL A 50 11.05 0.12 -2.92
N ILE A 51 11.37 0.98 -3.90
CA ILE A 51 10.52 2.12 -4.28
C ILE A 51 10.15 1.95 -5.74
N ASN A 52 8.85 1.86 -6.06
CA ASN A 52 8.46 1.87 -7.46
C ASN A 52 8.37 3.30 -7.99
N VAL A 53 8.80 3.52 -9.23
CA VAL A 53 8.85 4.83 -9.86
C VAL A 53 8.25 4.79 -11.27
N HIS A 54 7.54 5.86 -11.67
CA HIS A 54 6.98 6.01 -13.01
C HIS A 54 7.11 7.48 -13.49
N HIS A 55 6.09 8.30 -13.27
CA HIS A 55 6.05 9.70 -13.69
C HIS A 55 7.09 10.54 -12.91
N PHE A 56 7.96 11.26 -13.62
CA PHE A 56 9.13 11.93 -13.04
C PHE A 56 10.03 10.99 -12.21
N GLY A 57 10.12 9.71 -12.59
CA GLY A 57 10.87 8.70 -11.83
C GLY A 57 12.34 9.05 -11.62
N GLU A 58 12.99 9.72 -12.57
CA GLU A 58 14.38 10.21 -12.43
C GLU A 58 14.57 11.08 -11.19
N GLN A 59 13.63 11.99 -10.90
CA GLN A 59 13.73 12.85 -9.73
C GLN A 59 13.70 12.06 -8.42
N ILE A 60 12.92 10.95 -8.36
CA ILE A 60 12.90 10.07 -7.19
C ILE A 60 14.22 9.32 -7.07
N ILE A 61 14.75 8.80 -8.19
CA ILE A 61 16.05 8.10 -8.25
C ILE A 61 17.17 9.03 -7.76
N ASP A 62 17.22 10.24 -8.29
CA ASP A 62 18.21 11.25 -7.90
C ASP A 62 18.06 11.64 -6.42
N TYR A 63 16.82 11.80 -5.94
CA TYR A 63 16.57 12.08 -4.53
C TYR A 63 17.15 11.00 -3.62
N VAL A 64 16.84 9.74 -3.90
CA VAL A 64 17.31 8.59 -3.12
C VAL A 64 18.85 8.47 -3.17
N ALA A 65 19.44 8.66 -4.34
CA ALA A 65 20.91 8.61 -4.49
C ALA A 65 21.64 9.69 -3.69
N ASN A 66 21.04 10.89 -3.58
CA ASN A 66 21.60 12.01 -2.84
C ASN A 66 21.27 12.03 -1.32
N HIS A 67 20.38 11.12 -0.87
CA HIS A 67 19.98 11.02 0.54
C HIS A 67 20.11 9.57 1.04
N PRO A 68 21.33 8.99 1.07
CA PRO A 68 21.54 7.64 1.56
C PRO A 68 21.19 7.56 3.06
N ILE A 69 20.64 6.42 3.48
CA ILE A 69 20.30 6.14 4.88
C ILE A 69 21.22 5.02 5.35
N GLU A 70 21.99 5.28 6.41
CA GLU A 70 22.93 4.30 6.95
C GLU A 70 22.22 3.02 7.39
N GLY A 71 22.74 1.85 7.01
CA GLY A 71 22.17 0.55 7.35
C GLY A 71 20.91 0.17 6.56
N VAL A 72 20.49 0.98 5.58
CA VAL A 72 19.30 0.72 4.76
C VAL A 72 19.68 0.51 3.30
N THR A 73 19.21 -0.59 2.72
CA THR A 73 19.35 -0.86 1.30
C THR A 73 18.08 -0.41 0.58
N ILE A 74 18.21 0.54 -0.35
CA ILE A 74 17.09 1.00 -1.19
C ILE A 74 17.32 0.55 -2.63
N ARG A 75 16.31 -0.11 -3.23
CA ARG A 75 16.29 -0.51 -4.65
C ARG A 75 15.12 0.13 -5.37
N ILE A 76 15.28 0.38 -6.65
CA ILE A 76 14.26 1.00 -7.51
C ILE A 76 13.57 -0.08 -8.35
N SER A 77 12.25 -0.13 -8.28
CA SER A 77 11.39 -0.86 -9.23
C SER A 77 10.94 0.12 -10.30
N ASP A 78 11.56 0.03 -11.47
CA ASP A 78 11.39 1.00 -12.55
C ASP A 78 10.18 0.68 -13.44
N GLU A 79 9.13 1.46 -13.33
CA GLU A 79 7.91 1.39 -14.14
C GLU A 79 7.82 2.52 -15.19
N ARG A 80 8.91 3.25 -15.48
CA ARG A 80 8.87 4.42 -16.38
C ARG A 80 8.39 4.11 -17.77
N THR A 81 8.58 2.88 -18.27
CA THR A 81 8.11 2.44 -19.58
C THR A 81 6.62 2.11 -19.63
N ALA A 82 6.02 1.69 -18.51
CA ALA A 82 4.61 1.36 -18.42
C ALA A 82 4.13 1.38 -16.97
N LEU A 83 3.04 2.08 -16.70
CA LEU A 83 2.39 2.05 -15.39
C LEU A 83 1.69 0.71 -15.20
N LEU A 84 2.09 -0.06 -14.18
CA LEU A 84 1.66 -1.43 -13.97
C LEU A 84 0.43 -1.57 -13.06
N ASP A 85 -0.06 -0.46 -12.47
CA ASP A 85 -1.06 -0.48 -11.40
C ASP A 85 -0.52 -1.22 -10.15
N THR A 86 -1.34 -1.34 -9.10
CA THR A 86 -0.87 -1.80 -7.78
C THR A 86 -0.43 -3.27 -7.76
N GLY A 87 -1.14 -4.16 -8.44
CA GLY A 87 -0.77 -5.58 -8.48
C GLY A 87 0.45 -5.85 -9.36
N GLY A 88 0.50 -5.24 -10.57
CA GLY A 88 1.65 -5.35 -11.44
C GLY A 88 2.91 -4.75 -10.85
N GLY A 89 2.78 -3.63 -10.12
CA GLY A 89 3.89 -3.00 -9.39
C GLY A 89 4.46 -3.92 -8.30
N ILE A 90 3.61 -4.62 -7.53
CA ILE A 90 4.07 -5.62 -6.55
C ILE A 90 4.81 -6.76 -7.23
N ARG A 91 4.24 -7.31 -8.33
CA ARG A 91 4.88 -8.39 -9.08
C ARG A 91 6.26 -8.00 -9.59
N GLN A 92 6.42 -6.77 -10.11
CA GLN A 92 7.72 -6.28 -10.59
C GLN A 92 8.71 -6.02 -9.46
N ALA A 93 8.25 -5.49 -8.32
CA ALA A 93 9.08 -5.18 -7.18
C ALA A 93 9.50 -6.42 -6.37
N GLY A 94 8.64 -7.45 -6.31
CA GLY A 94 8.84 -8.64 -5.49
C GLY A 94 10.20 -9.33 -5.65
N PRO A 95 10.69 -9.60 -6.87
CA PRO A 95 11.99 -10.21 -7.11
C PRO A 95 13.20 -9.36 -6.67
N LEU A 96 12.99 -8.07 -6.36
CA LEU A 96 14.05 -7.20 -5.86
C LEU A 96 14.32 -7.39 -4.36
N PHE A 97 13.46 -8.08 -3.64
CA PHE A 97 13.68 -8.43 -2.24
C PHE A 97 14.49 -9.70 -2.06
N THR A 98 15.18 -9.81 -0.93
CA THR A 98 15.86 -11.04 -0.51
C THR A 98 14.82 -12.18 -0.41
N PRO A 99 15.04 -13.33 -1.10
CA PRO A 99 14.07 -14.43 -1.14
C PRO A 99 14.19 -15.34 0.10
N ASP A 100 13.93 -14.81 1.29
CA ASP A 100 14.02 -15.54 2.57
C ASP A 100 12.65 -15.99 3.10
N GLY A 101 11.57 -15.80 2.31
CA GLY A 101 10.21 -16.17 2.69
C GLY A 101 9.53 -15.19 3.65
N THR A 102 10.24 -14.19 4.17
CA THR A 102 9.61 -13.19 5.05
C THR A 102 8.70 -12.24 4.25
N PRO A 103 7.55 -11.82 4.81
CA PRO A 103 6.66 -10.87 4.14
C PRO A 103 7.31 -9.50 4.01
N PHE A 104 6.82 -8.70 3.08
CA PHE A 104 7.16 -7.29 2.99
C PHE A 104 5.92 -6.41 3.19
N LEU A 105 6.13 -5.28 3.85
CA LEU A 105 5.12 -4.24 3.99
C LEU A 105 4.99 -3.48 2.67
N ILE A 106 3.77 -3.15 2.27
CA ILE A 106 3.50 -2.24 1.17
C ILE A 106 2.87 -0.98 1.77
N HIS A 107 3.42 0.16 1.41
CA HIS A 107 3.01 1.45 1.94
C HIS A 107 2.86 2.48 0.81
N ASN A 108 1.68 3.07 0.66
CA ASN A 108 1.52 4.17 -0.28
C ASN A 108 2.28 5.41 0.24
N VAL A 109 3.01 6.09 -0.64
CA VAL A 109 3.82 7.27 -0.29
C VAL A 109 3.01 8.45 0.24
N ASP A 110 1.72 8.46 -0.03
CA ASP A 110 0.78 9.54 0.31
C ASP A 110 -0.08 9.24 1.55
N ILE A 111 0.16 8.14 2.24
CA ILE A 111 -0.57 7.77 3.44
C ILE A 111 0.26 8.12 4.68
N PHE A 112 -0.35 8.89 5.57
CA PHE A 112 0.17 9.18 6.90
C PHE A 112 -0.74 8.57 7.94
N SER A 113 -0.18 7.91 8.95
CA SER A 113 -0.98 7.26 9.99
C SER A 113 -0.22 7.16 11.31
N ASN A 114 -0.97 7.04 12.42
CA ASN A 114 -0.46 6.68 13.74
C ASN A 114 -0.24 5.17 13.91
N LEU A 115 -0.22 4.40 12.81
CA LEU A 115 0.02 2.96 12.87
C LEU A 115 1.43 2.68 13.40
N ASN A 116 1.55 1.86 14.43
CA ASN A 116 2.81 1.22 14.79
C ASN A 116 3.08 0.10 13.76
N LEU A 117 4.11 0.28 12.93
CA LEU A 117 4.41 -0.64 11.83
C LEU A 117 5.02 -1.96 12.32
N GLU A 118 5.73 -1.95 13.46
CA GLU A 118 6.28 -3.16 14.07
C GLU A 118 5.16 -4.03 14.64
N ASP A 119 4.24 -3.44 15.41
CA ASP A 119 3.07 -4.15 15.91
C ASP A 119 2.20 -4.71 14.77
N PHE A 120 2.04 -3.94 13.70
CA PHE A 120 1.28 -4.41 12.53
C PHE A 120 1.97 -5.58 11.84
N TYR A 121 3.31 -5.56 11.75
CA TYR A 121 4.09 -6.65 11.18
C TYR A 121 3.88 -7.96 11.96
N THR A 122 3.82 -7.89 13.29
CA THR A 122 3.61 -9.08 14.14
C THR A 122 2.21 -9.68 14.02
N GLN A 123 1.23 -8.91 13.52
CA GLN A 123 -0.14 -9.37 13.30
C GLN A 123 -0.31 -10.16 11.99
N HIS A 124 0.75 -10.31 11.19
CA HIS A 124 0.70 -11.16 9.99
C HIS A 124 0.71 -12.64 10.41
N PRO A 125 -0.42 -13.36 10.26
CA PRO A 125 -0.62 -14.64 10.96
C PRO A 125 0.14 -15.80 10.35
N THR A 126 0.63 -15.65 9.11
CA THR A 126 1.19 -16.78 8.34
C THR A 126 2.26 -16.32 7.37
N THR A 127 3.10 -17.27 6.91
CA THR A 127 4.01 -17.08 5.77
C THR A 127 3.29 -17.06 4.42
N GLU A 128 1.97 -17.27 4.42
CA GLU A 128 1.11 -17.28 3.25
C GLU A 128 -0.02 -16.24 3.38
N GLY A 129 -0.35 -15.59 2.27
CA GLY A 129 -1.44 -14.64 2.23
C GLY A 129 -1.05 -13.17 2.44
N ALA A 130 -2.01 -12.35 2.84
CA ALA A 130 -1.82 -10.92 3.09
C ALA A 130 -2.60 -10.44 4.30
N THR A 131 -2.09 -9.37 4.94
CA THR A 131 -2.75 -8.68 6.04
C THR A 131 -3.00 -7.23 5.64
N LEU A 132 -4.25 -6.82 5.57
CA LEU A 132 -4.69 -5.52 5.09
C LEU A 132 -5.03 -4.61 6.28
N LEU A 133 -4.40 -3.44 6.39
CA LEU A 133 -4.88 -2.41 7.30
C LEU A 133 -6.19 -1.85 6.75
N VAL A 134 -7.21 -1.86 7.56
CA VAL A 134 -8.54 -1.39 7.20
C VAL A 134 -9.12 -0.46 8.27
N SER A 135 -10.10 0.38 7.88
CA SER A 135 -10.73 1.34 8.78
C SER A 135 -12.21 1.54 8.47
N GLU A 136 -12.95 2.08 9.43
CA GLU A 136 -14.37 2.42 9.29
C GLU A 136 -14.62 3.75 8.57
N ARG A 137 -13.59 4.36 7.95
CA ARG A 137 -13.76 5.64 7.25
C ARG A 137 -14.81 5.54 6.14
N LYS A 138 -15.56 6.60 5.94
CA LYS A 138 -16.56 6.67 4.86
C LYS A 138 -15.89 6.72 3.47
N THR A 139 -16.34 5.86 2.58
CA THR A 139 -15.91 5.78 1.18
C THR A 139 -17.07 5.24 0.33
N SER A 140 -16.92 5.23 -0.99
CA SER A 140 -17.85 4.53 -1.88
C SER A 140 -17.45 3.08 -2.11
N ARG A 141 -16.20 2.69 -1.82
CA ARG A 141 -15.63 1.37 -2.12
C ARG A 141 -15.18 0.69 -0.84
N TYR A 142 -15.76 -0.44 -0.55
CA TYR A 142 -15.45 -1.22 0.66
C TYR A 142 -14.96 -2.62 0.31
N LEU A 143 -14.04 -3.11 1.11
CA LEU A 143 -13.74 -4.53 1.21
C LEU A 143 -14.75 -5.18 2.14
N LEU A 144 -15.18 -6.38 1.80
CA LEU A 144 -16.13 -7.17 2.56
C LEU A 144 -15.39 -8.29 3.28
N PHE A 145 -15.58 -8.37 4.59
CA PHE A 145 -14.93 -9.35 5.44
C PHE A 145 -15.95 -10.22 6.15
N ASN A 146 -15.58 -11.47 6.36
CA ASN A 146 -16.33 -12.37 7.20
C ASN A 146 -16.23 -11.92 8.68
N PRO A 147 -17.34 -11.70 9.39
CA PRO A 147 -17.33 -11.20 10.76
C PRO A 147 -16.64 -12.11 11.78
N SER A 148 -16.55 -13.43 11.51
CA SER A 148 -16.03 -14.40 12.47
C SER A 148 -14.50 -14.48 12.50
N ASP A 149 -13.82 -14.20 11.36
CA ASP A 149 -12.37 -14.42 11.21
C ASP A 149 -11.65 -13.31 10.44
N ASN A 150 -12.35 -12.23 10.08
CA ASN A 150 -11.85 -11.11 9.29
C ASN A 150 -11.21 -11.50 7.94
N ARG A 151 -11.57 -12.64 7.36
CA ARG A 151 -11.12 -13.02 6.01
C ARG A 151 -11.83 -12.20 4.96
N LEU A 152 -11.09 -11.75 3.95
CA LEU A 152 -11.64 -11.08 2.78
C LEU A 152 -12.56 -12.03 2.01
N VAL A 153 -13.81 -11.62 1.81
CA VAL A 153 -14.82 -12.41 1.09
C VAL A 153 -15.37 -11.67 -0.12
N GLY A 154 -15.13 -10.36 -0.25
CA GLY A 154 -15.64 -9.59 -1.38
C GLY A 154 -15.20 -8.13 -1.35
N TRP A 155 -15.76 -7.41 -2.31
CA TRP A 155 -15.65 -5.97 -2.47
C TRP A 155 -16.98 -5.41 -2.97
N THR A 156 -17.32 -4.20 -2.58
CA THR A 156 -18.51 -3.50 -3.07
C THR A 156 -18.25 -2.02 -3.34
N ASN A 157 -18.99 -1.48 -4.31
CA ASN A 157 -19.14 -0.06 -4.50
C ASN A 157 -20.58 0.35 -4.20
N ILE A 158 -20.80 1.01 -3.09
CA ILE A 158 -22.13 1.39 -2.59
C ILE A 158 -22.84 2.45 -3.46
N GLN A 159 -22.12 3.16 -4.33
CA GLN A 159 -22.72 4.12 -5.26
C GLN A 159 -23.27 3.45 -6.52
N THR A 160 -22.61 2.39 -7.01
CA THR A 160 -23.02 1.69 -8.23
C THR A 160 -23.79 0.41 -7.95
N GLY A 161 -23.75 -0.11 -6.71
CA GLY A 161 -24.28 -1.41 -6.33
C GLY A 161 -23.43 -2.59 -6.83
N GLU A 162 -22.25 -2.33 -7.44
CA GLU A 162 -21.37 -3.40 -7.91
C GLU A 162 -20.80 -4.20 -6.73
N VAL A 163 -20.84 -5.54 -6.85
CA VAL A 163 -20.23 -6.46 -5.89
C VAL A 163 -19.33 -7.43 -6.63
N LYS A 164 -18.11 -7.66 -6.10
CA LYS A 164 -17.17 -8.67 -6.58
C LYS A 164 -16.86 -9.64 -5.46
N SER A 165 -16.88 -10.94 -5.72
CA SER A 165 -16.55 -11.96 -4.74
C SER A 165 -16.16 -13.28 -5.42
N PRO A 166 -15.20 -14.02 -4.85
CA PRO A 166 -14.95 -15.42 -5.24
C PRO A 166 -16.01 -16.40 -4.71
N TYR A 167 -16.95 -15.93 -3.88
CA TYR A 167 -18.01 -16.75 -3.28
C TYR A 167 -19.34 -16.44 -3.96
N PRO A 168 -19.96 -17.40 -4.68
CA PRO A 168 -21.09 -17.14 -5.58
C PRO A 168 -22.38 -16.67 -4.88
N ASN A 169 -22.54 -16.96 -3.60
CA ASN A 169 -23.75 -16.64 -2.83
C ASN A 169 -23.47 -15.61 -1.72
N LEU A 170 -22.46 -14.76 -1.88
CA LEU A 170 -22.14 -13.74 -0.90
C LEU A 170 -23.30 -12.75 -0.75
N ARG A 171 -23.73 -12.55 0.50
CA ARG A 171 -24.68 -11.49 0.87
C ARG A 171 -23.91 -10.37 1.57
N VAL A 172 -23.99 -9.16 1.03
CA VAL A 172 -23.24 -8.00 1.55
C VAL A 172 -23.66 -7.66 2.98
N GLU A 173 -24.93 -7.83 3.30
CA GLU A 173 -25.51 -7.58 4.63
C GLU A 173 -24.95 -8.51 5.73
N ASP A 174 -24.41 -9.66 5.36
CA ASP A 174 -23.80 -10.61 6.30
C ASP A 174 -22.29 -10.33 6.52
N CYS A 175 -21.73 -9.28 5.87
CA CYS A 175 -20.32 -8.96 5.89
C CYS A 175 -20.03 -7.69 6.71
N GLN A 176 -18.84 -7.63 7.30
CA GLN A 176 -18.25 -6.37 7.77
C GLN A 176 -17.65 -5.60 6.59
N MET A 177 -17.95 -4.30 6.52
CA MET A 177 -17.46 -3.41 5.46
C MET A 177 -16.39 -2.48 5.99
N TYR A 178 -15.19 -2.56 5.43
CA TYR A 178 -14.09 -1.67 5.78
C TYR A 178 -13.48 -1.01 4.54
N ALA A 179 -12.98 0.21 4.73
CA ALA A 179 -12.17 0.89 3.72
C ALA A 179 -10.72 0.42 3.81
N PHE A 180 -10.11 0.11 2.68
CA PHE A 180 -8.68 -0.19 2.61
C PHE A 180 -7.85 1.06 2.92
N ALA A 181 -6.83 0.91 3.75
CA ALA A 181 -6.02 2.02 4.25
C ALA A 181 -4.75 2.30 3.41
N GLY A 182 -4.45 1.48 2.39
CA GLY A 182 -3.25 1.64 1.55
C GLY A 182 -1.95 1.16 2.21
N ILE A 183 -2.05 0.42 3.32
CA ILE A 183 -0.94 -0.24 4.00
C ILE A 183 -1.30 -1.71 4.17
N HIS A 184 -0.41 -2.62 3.78
CA HIS A 184 -0.65 -4.05 3.90
C HIS A 184 0.65 -4.85 3.93
N LEU A 185 0.62 -6.04 4.53
CA LEU A 185 1.68 -7.03 4.49
C LEU A 185 1.38 -8.06 3.41
N PHE A 186 2.40 -8.46 2.69
CA PHE A 186 2.32 -9.36 1.54
C PHE A 186 3.35 -10.46 1.67
N SER A 187 2.91 -11.72 1.76
CA SER A 187 3.82 -12.88 1.76
C SER A 187 4.45 -13.07 0.38
N GLN A 188 5.75 -13.33 0.34
CA GLN A 188 6.46 -13.56 -0.94
C GLN A 188 5.86 -14.75 -1.73
N SER A 189 5.28 -15.75 -1.06
CA SER A 189 4.60 -16.88 -1.69
C SER A 189 3.47 -16.48 -2.62
N LEU A 190 2.82 -15.32 -2.37
CA LEU A 190 1.74 -14.83 -3.24
C LEU A 190 2.21 -14.43 -4.64
N LEU A 191 3.50 -14.13 -4.83
CA LEU A 191 4.04 -13.76 -6.14
C LEU A 191 3.80 -14.87 -7.18
N THR A 192 3.86 -16.14 -6.79
CA THR A 192 3.61 -17.28 -7.69
C THR A 192 2.18 -17.32 -8.26
N TYR A 193 1.21 -16.77 -7.52
CA TYR A 193 -0.17 -16.64 -8.01
C TYR A 193 -0.35 -15.49 -9.01
N MET A 194 0.67 -14.64 -9.17
CA MET A 194 0.63 -13.49 -10.08
C MET A 194 1.19 -13.82 -11.48
N ASP A 195 1.78 -14.99 -11.70
CA ASP A 195 2.50 -15.32 -12.95
C ASP A 195 1.61 -15.26 -14.19
N GLU A 196 0.36 -15.70 -14.07
CA GLU A 196 -0.62 -15.71 -15.17
C GLU A 196 -1.41 -14.40 -15.32
N TRP A 197 -1.19 -13.42 -14.43
CA TRP A 197 -1.88 -12.13 -14.51
C TRP A 197 -1.30 -11.26 -15.63
N PRO A 198 -2.11 -10.37 -16.25
CA PRO A 198 -1.61 -9.41 -17.23
C PRO A 198 -0.53 -8.50 -16.60
N SER A 199 0.21 -7.75 -17.43
CA SER A 199 1.25 -6.86 -16.92
C SER A 199 0.71 -5.78 -15.98
N ARG A 200 -0.51 -5.31 -16.24
CA ARG A 200 -1.19 -4.26 -15.45
C ARG A 200 -2.46 -4.80 -14.82
N PHE A 201 -2.55 -4.75 -13.49
CA PHE A 201 -3.73 -5.17 -12.74
C PHE A 201 -3.78 -4.55 -11.34
N SER A 202 -4.99 -4.51 -10.77
CA SER A 202 -5.25 -4.04 -9.41
C SER A 202 -4.91 -5.11 -8.38
N ILE A 203 -4.25 -4.73 -7.28
CA ILE A 203 -4.01 -5.64 -6.16
C ILE A 203 -5.32 -6.12 -5.50
N ILE A 204 -6.37 -5.30 -5.51
CA ILE A 204 -7.66 -5.70 -4.95
C ILE A 204 -8.29 -6.81 -5.78
N ASP A 205 -8.28 -6.71 -7.11
CA ASP A 205 -8.79 -7.77 -7.98
C ASP A 205 -7.99 -9.06 -7.80
N PHE A 206 -6.66 -8.94 -7.64
CA PHE A 206 -5.81 -10.08 -7.31
C PHE A 206 -6.19 -10.72 -5.96
N TYR A 207 -6.31 -9.94 -4.89
CA TYR A 207 -6.69 -10.46 -3.58
C TYR A 207 -8.04 -11.18 -3.62
N LEU A 208 -9.02 -10.65 -4.32
CA LEU A 208 -10.32 -11.30 -4.51
C LEU A 208 -10.17 -12.65 -5.24
N SER A 209 -9.29 -12.75 -6.24
CA SER A 209 -9.11 -13.99 -7.00
C SER A 209 -8.47 -15.12 -6.20
N VAL A 210 -7.73 -14.80 -5.14
CA VAL A 210 -7.02 -15.79 -4.31
C VAL A 210 -7.62 -15.93 -2.90
N ALA A 211 -8.59 -15.10 -2.51
CA ALA A 211 -9.16 -15.07 -1.16
C ALA A 211 -9.79 -16.38 -0.70
N ASN A 212 -10.25 -17.23 -1.64
CA ASN A 212 -10.75 -18.57 -1.35
C ASN A 212 -9.66 -19.67 -1.32
N LYS A 213 -8.39 -19.31 -1.61
CA LYS A 213 -7.26 -20.24 -1.65
C LYS A 213 -6.28 -19.99 -0.50
N VAL A 214 -6.01 -18.71 -0.19
CA VAL A 214 -5.07 -18.28 0.83
C VAL A 214 -5.70 -17.24 1.75
N PRO A 215 -5.25 -17.08 3.00
CA PRO A 215 -5.80 -16.09 3.91
C PRO A 215 -5.44 -14.66 3.47
N ILE A 216 -6.46 -13.84 3.23
CA ILE A 216 -6.35 -12.38 3.07
C ILE A 216 -7.13 -11.79 4.24
N ILE A 217 -6.42 -11.25 5.24
CA ILE A 217 -6.99 -10.88 6.54
C ILE A 217 -7.09 -9.36 6.67
N GLY A 218 -8.24 -8.86 7.08
CA GLY A 218 -8.43 -7.46 7.46
C GLY A 218 -8.09 -7.24 8.93
N VAL A 219 -7.28 -6.21 9.20
CA VAL A 219 -6.98 -5.76 10.57
C VAL A 219 -7.61 -4.38 10.74
N PRO A 220 -8.80 -4.31 11.35
CA PRO A 220 -9.43 -3.03 11.68
C PRO A 220 -8.71 -2.39 12.86
N LYS A 221 -8.45 -1.08 12.77
CA LYS A 221 -7.85 -0.28 13.84
C LYS A 221 -8.82 0.84 14.22
N ALA A 222 -9.43 0.73 15.39
CA ALA A 222 -10.50 1.64 15.83
C ALA A 222 -9.99 3.08 16.07
N ASP A 223 -8.74 3.24 16.52
CA ASP A 223 -8.06 4.49 16.81
C ASP A 223 -7.17 4.99 15.67
N LEU A 224 -7.33 4.43 14.45
CA LEU A 224 -6.51 4.77 13.31
C LEU A 224 -6.76 6.22 12.87
N GLN A 225 -5.76 7.06 13.06
CA GLN A 225 -5.67 8.36 12.42
C GLN A 225 -4.97 8.18 11.08
N LEU A 226 -5.66 8.46 9.99
CA LEU A 226 -5.15 8.29 8.65
C LEU A 226 -5.41 9.54 7.81
N ILE A 227 -4.36 10.09 7.22
CA ILE A 227 -4.41 11.20 6.27
C ILE A 227 -3.96 10.68 4.91
N ASP A 228 -4.87 10.71 3.93
CA ASP A 228 -4.58 10.47 2.51
C ASP A 228 -4.25 11.81 1.85
N VAL A 229 -3.00 12.03 1.49
CA VAL A 229 -2.52 13.25 0.84
C VAL A 229 -2.84 13.20 -0.65
N GLY A 230 -4.13 13.19 -0.94
CA GLY A 230 -4.65 13.16 -2.31
C GLY A 230 -4.98 14.53 -2.89
N LYS A 231 -5.02 15.59 -2.05
CA LYS A 231 -5.41 16.96 -2.43
C LYS A 231 -4.52 17.98 -1.71
N PRO A 232 -4.34 19.20 -2.27
CA PRO A 232 -3.53 20.24 -1.63
C PRO A 232 -3.97 20.57 -0.18
N GLU A 233 -5.27 20.56 0.09
CA GLU A 233 -5.80 20.89 1.41
C GLU A 233 -5.41 19.87 2.48
N THR A 234 -5.14 18.61 2.10
CA THR A 234 -4.75 17.55 3.03
C THR A 234 -3.28 17.63 3.43
N LEU A 235 -2.42 18.32 2.64
CA LEU A 235 -1.03 18.58 3.02
C LEU A 235 -0.93 19.39 4.33
N ALA A 236 -1.81 20.37 4.51
CA ALA A 236 -1.84 21.20 5.71
C ALA A 236 -2.33 20.46 6.97
N GLN A 237 -2.93 19.27 6.82
CA GLN A 237 -3.43 18.47 7.93
C GLN A 237 -2.35 17.59 8.56
N ILE A 238 -1.20 17.43 7.90
CA ILE A 238 -0.09 16.65 8.44
C ILE A 238 0.49 17.40 9.63
N PRO A 239 0.49 16.81 10.85
CA PRO A 239 1.06 17.45 12.04
C PRO A 239 2.54 17.74 11.86
N LYS A 240 3.04 18.87 12.38
CA LYS A 240 4.48 19.24 12.32
C LYS A 240 5.38 18.23 13.05
N SER A 241 4.85 17.56 14.07
CA SER A 241 5.55 16.51 14.84
C SER A 241 5.55 15.12 14.13
N GLY A 242 4.99 15.00 12.93
CA GLY A 242 4.62 13.71 12.37
C GLY A 242 3.36 13.13 13.03
N ILE A 243 2.76 12.10 12.44
CA ILE A 243 1.73 11.30 13.11
C ILE A 243 2.49 10.15 13.78
N SER A 244 2.81 10.34 15.05
CA SER A 244 3.39 9.30 15.93
C SER A 244 2.33 8.37 16.45
#